data_dc57868a1b946dc4b7b2de5e0bed7b25
#
_entry.id   dc57868a1b946dc4b7b2de5e0bed7b25
#
_cell.length_a   1.000
_cell.length_b   1.000
_cell.length_c   1.000
_cell.angle_alpha   90.00
_cell.angle_beta   90.00
_cell.angle_gamma   90.00
#
_symmetry.space_group_name_H-M   'P 1'
#
loop_
_entity.id
_entity.type
_entity.pdbx_description
1 polymer ?
#
loop_
_entity_poly.entity_id
_entity_poly.type
_entity_poly.pdbx_seq_one_letter_code
_entity_poly.pdbx_strand_id
1 'polypeptide(L)'
;MTKKVLVTGAGGFIGGFIVEEALRRGYDVWAAVRATTSREFLKDSRINFVELDFTDGDKFKSTIEAQLRQHGAWDYVVHNLGATKCVNFNDFNRVNYGCLRLLVDTLRSLDAEPDGFVMMSSMGVLGVGDEKGYTPFTADSIPMANTKYGLSKLKAETYLQSIAGFPYIAMRPTGVYGPHERDYYLMVKSIAQGFDFSVGYRRQLLTFVYVKDLASAVFDALESGVRRKSYLLTDGKTYTQSEFRGIVKHLLGKRFVVPVKAPLWIVGIVCAIAERIAAAKGKASTLNRDKYKILRQRNWTCDITPAVNDFGYHPRYDL
;
A
#
# COMPACT_ATOMS: atom_id res chain seq x y z
N MET A 1 -20.32 -12.71 -19.59
CA MET A 1 -19.90 -11.30 -19.81
C MET A 1 -18.56 -11.08 -19.15
N THR A 2 -17.69 -10.27 -19.72
CA THR A 2 -16.40 -9.89 -19.10
C THR A 2 -16.66 -9.04 -17.88
N LYS A 3 -16.10 -9.40 -16.72
CA LYS A 3 -16.25 -8.61 -15.50
C LYS A 3 -15.50 -7.29 -15.59
N LYS A 4 -16.12 -6.22 -15.07
CA LYS A 4 -15.58 -4.87 -15.06
C LYS A 4 -14.89 -4.59 -13.74
N VAL A 5 -13.72 -3.96 -13.77
CA VAL A 5 -13.00 -3.56 -12.56
C VAL A 5 -12.61 -2.08 -12.60
N LEU A 6 -12.96 -1.34 -11.57
CA LEU A 6 -12.50 0.03 -11.34
C LEU A 6 -11.26 0.02 -10.45
N VAL A 7 -10.16 0.61 -10.91
CA VAL A 7 -8.93 0.76 -10.13
C VAL A 7 -8.67 2.23 -9.84
N THR A 8 -8.79 2.66 -8.57
CA THR A 8 -8.39 4.00 -8.18
C THR A 8 -6.91 4.05 -7.80
N GLY A 9 -6.26 5.20 -8.00
CA GLY A 9 -4.80 5.28 -7.82
C GLY A 9 -4.01 4.50 -8.87
N ALA A 10 -4.62 4.22 -10.03
CA ALA A 10 -4.07 3.44 -11.13
C ALA A 10 -2.72 3.96 -11.65
N GLY A 11 -2.51 5.28 -11.69
CA GLY A 11 -1.23 5.89 -12.14
C GLY A 11 -0.09 5.82 -11.13
N GLY A 12 -0.31 5.23 -9.95
CA GLY A 12 0.72 5.02 -8.92
C GLY A 12 1.51 3.72 -9.14
N PHE A 13 2.57 3.53 -8.34
CA PHE A 13 3.43 2.34 -8.40
C PHE A 13 2.62 1.02 -8.34
N ILE A 14 1.93 0.76 -7.26
CA ILE A 14 1.14 -0.48 -7.10
C ILE A 14 -0.05 -0.50 -8.07
N GLY A 15 -0.69 0.66 -8.31
CA GLY A 15 -1.87 0.76 -9.17
C GLY A 15 -1.63 0.36 -10.63
N GLY A 16 -0.47 0.70 -11.18
CA GLY A 16 -0.07 0.28 -12.53
C GLY A 16 0.00 -1.25 -12.67
N PHE A 17 0.59 -1.94 -11.68
CA PHE A 17 0.67 -3.40 -11.67
C PHE A 17 -0.70 -4.07 -11.44
N ILE A 18 -1.59 -3.44 -10.66
CA ILE A 18 -2.97 -3.93 -10.52
C ILE A 18 -3.71 -3.83 -11.86
N VAL A 19 -3.55 -2.73 -12.60
CA VAL A 19 -4.13 -2.56 -13.94
C VAL A 19 -3.56 -3.60 -14.92
N GLU A 20 -2.24 -3.81 -14.93
CA GLU A 20 -1.57 -4.82 -15.75
C GLU A 20 -2.11 -6.22 -15.46
N GLU A 21 -2.23 -6.59 -14.19
CA GLU A 21 -2.74 -7.90 -13.77
C GLU A 21 -4.23 -8.08 -14.13
N ALA A 22 -5.05 -7.04 -13.99
CA ALA A 22 -6.46 -7.07 -14.43
C ALA A 22 -6.59 -7.33 -15.93
N LEU A 23 -5.81 -6.63 -16.76
CA LEU A 23 -5.78 -6.84 -18.21
C LEU A 23 -5.30 -8.25 -18.57
N ARG A 24 -4.28 -8.78 -17.85
CA ARG A 24 -3.77 -10.14 -18.05
C ARG A 24 -4.84 -11.21 -17.75
N ARG A 25 -5.72 -10.95 -16.78
CA ARG A 25 -6.84 -11.84 -16.43
C ARG A 25 -8.07 -11.65 -17.33
N GLY A 26 -8.03 -10.70 -18.26
CA GLY A 26 -9.11 -10.47 -19.21
C GLY A 26 -10.28 -9.65 -18.69
N TYR A 27 -10.08 -8.86 -17.62
CA TYR A 27 -11.08 -7.90 -17.13
C TYR A 27 -11.27 -6.73 -18.11
N ASP A 28 -12.48 -6.16 -18.14
CA ASP A 28 -12.73 -4.83 -18.68
C ASP A 28 -12.27 -3.79 -17.63
N VAL A 29 -11.12 -3.16 -17.89
CA VAL A 29 -10.38 -2.38 -16.90
C VAL A 29 -10.67 -0.89 -17.01
N TRP A 30 -11.06 -0.29 -15.90
CA TRP A 30 -11.34 1.12 -15.72
C TRP A 30 -10.33 1.76 -14.77
N ALA A 31 -9.43 2.57 -15.30
CA ALA A 31 -8.42 3.28 -14.53
C ALA A 31 -8.92 4.66 -14.11
N ALA A 32 -9.19 4.83 -12.80
CA ALA A 32 -9.53 6.13 -12.26
C ALA A 32 -8.27 7.00 -12.09
N VAL A 33 -8.24 8.12 -12.77
CA VAL A 33 -7.14 9.06 -12.81
C VAL A 33 -7.61 10.49 -12.50
N ARG A 34 -6.71 11.38 -12.14
CA ARG A 34 -6.96 12.83 -12.13
C ARG A 34 -6.48 13.43 -13.45
N ALA A 35 -6.96 14.59 -13.83
CA ALA A 35 -6.49 15.32 -15.03
C ALA A 35 -4.95 15.43 -15.09
N THR A 36 -4.30 15.57 -13.91
CA THR A 36 -2.84 15.73 -13.79
C THR A 36 -2.08 14.41 -13.60
N THR A 37 -2.76 13.26 -13.62
CA THR A 37 -2.11 11.95 -13.42
C THR A 37 -1.26 11.58 -14.63
N SER A 38 0.03 11.27 -14.42
CA SER A 38 0.86 10.67 -15.45
C SER A 38 0.30 9.30 -15.86
N ARG A 39 0.21 9.06 -17.17
CA ARG A 39 -0.19 7.77 -17.75
C ARG A 39 1.01 6.95 -18.21
N GLU A 40 2.20 7.26 -17.72
CA GLU A 40 3.46 6.62 -18.13
C GLU A 40 3.43 5.09 -18.03
N PHE A 41 2.72 4.56 -17.02
CA PHE A 41 2.56 3.11 -16.78
C PHE A 41 1.19 2.57 -17.21
N LEU A 42 0.36 3.38 -17.88
CA LEU A 42 -0.99 3.03 -18.32
C LEU A 42 -1.10 3.17 -19.84
N LYS A 43 -0.25 2.42 -20.58
CA LYS A 43 -0.11 2.57 -22.06
C LYS A 43 -0.94 1.59 -22.87
N ASP A 44 -1.49 0.54 -22.25
CA ASP A 44 -2.28 -0.46 -22.95
C ASP A 44 -3.59 0.16 -23.45
N SER A 45 -3.89 -0.03 -24.74
CA SER A 45 -5.06 0.56 -25.40
C SER A 45 -6.40 -0.02 -24.92
N ARG A 46 -6.38 -1.13 -24.19
CA ARG A 46 -7.58 -1.76 -23.60
C ARG A 46 -8.03 -1.08 -22.30
N ILE A 47 -7.26 -0.12 -21.78
CA ILE A 47 -7.61 0.59 -20.55
C ILE A 47 -8.66 1.65 -20.84
N ASN A 48 -9.81 1.55 -20.18
CA ASN A 48 -10.78 2.64 -20.11
C ASN A 48 -10.35 3.63 -19.03
N PHE A 49 -10.43 4.92 -19.31
CA PHE A 49 -10.07 5.96 -18.34
C PHE A 49 -11.33 6.66 -17.83
N VAL A 50 -11.38 6.84 -16.50
CA VAL A 50 -12.36 7.71 -15.87
C VAL A 50 -11.64 8.78 -15.05
N GLU A 51 -11.96 10.06 -15.33
CA GLU A 51 -11.37 11.16 -14.58
C GLU A 51 -12.22 11.43 -13.35
N LEU A 52 -11.66 11.19 -12.16
CA LEU A 52 -12.32 11.38 -10.88
C LEU A 52 -11.64 12.49 -10.06
N ASP A 53 -12.43 13.52 -9.73
CA ASP A 53 -12.01 14.61 -8.86
C ASP A 53 -12.59 14.43 -7.46
N PHE A 54 -11.76 13.92 -6.55
CA PHE A 54 -12.14 13.70 -5.15
C PHE A 54 -12.20 14.99 -4.30
N THR A 55 -11.95 16.17 -4.90
CA THR A 55 -12.00 17.45 -4.19
C THR A 55 -13.37 18.13 -4.27
N ASP A 56 -14.19 17.72 -5.22
CA ASP A 56 -15.55 18.22 -5.47
C ASP A 56 -16.54 17.04 -5.44
N GLY A 57 -17.29 16.93 -4.34
CA GLY A 57 -18.20 15.79 -4.10
C GLY A 57 -19.36 15.72 -5.11
N ASP A 58 -19.91 16.85 -5.54
CA ASP A 58 -21.04 16.90 -6.46
C ASP A 58 -20.58 16.50 -7.87
N LYS A 59 -19.44 17.05 -8.32
CA LYS A 59 -18.82 16.68 -9.57
C LYS A 59 -18.40 15.21 -9.58
N PHE A 60 -17.83 14.72 -8.46
CA PHE A 60 -17.49 13.31 -8.29
C PHE A 60 -18.71 12.43 -8.49
N LYS A 61 -19.81 12.71 -7.77
CA LYS A 61 -21.06 11.94 -7.84
C LYS A 61 -21.65 11.97 -9.26
N SER A 62 -21.76 13.15 -9.88
CA SER A 62 -22.30 13.28 -11.25
C SER A 62 -21.44 12.51 -12.28
N THR A 63 -20.12 12.49 -12.11
CA THR A 63 -19.22 11.71 -12.97
C THR A 63 -19.46 10.21 -12.82
N ILE A 64 -19.54 9.70 -11.59
CA ILE A 64 -19.85 8.28 -11.33
C ILE A 64 -21.20 7.91 -11.91
N GLU A 65 -22.22 8.73 -11.68
CA GLU A 65 -23.57 8.51 -12.21
C GLU A 65 -23.61 8.45 -13.75
N ALA A 66 -22.89 9.35 -14.42
CA ALA A 66 -22.75 9.31 -15.88
C ALA A 66 -22.07 8.03 -16.38
N GLN A 67 -21.01 7.57 -15.70
CA GLN A 67 -20.33 6.32 -16.03
C GLN A 67 -21.26 5.11 -15.84
N LEU A 68 -22.01 5.06 -14.76
CA LEU A 68 -22.96 3.98 -14.49
C LEU A 68 -24.07 3.90 -15.53
N ARG A 69 -24.61 5.06 -15.94
CA ARG A 69 -25.65 5.11 -17.01
C ARG A 69 -25.11 4.64 -18.36
N GLN A 70 -23.87 5.01 -18.71
CA GLN A 70 -23.31 4.72 -20.03
C GLN A 70 -22.75 3.30 -20.13
N HIS A 71 -22.15 2.80 -19.07
CA HIS A 71 -21.35 1.57 -19.09
C HIS A 71 -21.83 0.50 -18.12
N GLY A 72 -22.81 0.80 -17.26
CA GLY A 72 -23.27 -0.08 -16.17
C GLY A 72 -22.30 -0.10 -14.97
N ALA A 73 -22.66 -0.85 -13.94
CA ALA A 73 -21.86 -0.96 -12.71
C ALA A 73 -20.53 -1.72 -12.91
N TRP A 74 -19.58 -1.46 -12.04
CA TRP A 74 -18.36 -2.27 -11.93
C TRP A 74 -18.61 -3.47 -11.02
N ASP A 75 -18.23 -4.66 -11.49
CA ASP A 75 -18.32 -5.88 -10.68
C ASP A 75 -17.35 -5.82 -9.51
N TYR A 76 -16.15 -5.25 -9.74
CA TYR A 76 -15.12 -5.11 -8.72
C TYR A 76 -14.58 -3.68 -8.66
N VAL A 77 -14.22 -3.26 -7.45
CA VAL A 77 -13.52 -1.99 -7.20
C VAL A 77 -12.24 -2.26 -6.42
N VAL A 78 -11.11 -1.78 -6.95
CA VAL A 78 -9.83 -1.83 -6.24
C VAL A 78 -9.42 -0.40 -5.86
N HIS A 79 -9.63 -0.05 -4.59
CA HIS A 79 -9.28 1.25 -4.06
C HIS A 79 -7.83 1.27 -3.58
N ASN A 80 -6.92 1.54 -4.52
CA ASN A 80 -5.48 1.68 -4.26
C ASN A 80 -5.04 3.14 -4.08
N LEU A 81 -5.96 4.11 -4.24
CA LEU A 81 -5.65 5.51 -4.00
C LEU A 81 -5.25 5.73 -2.54
N GLY A 82 -4.10 6.37 -2.34
CA GLY A 82 -3.60 6.69 -1.03
C GLY A 82 -2.32 7.52 -1.09
N ALA A 83 -2.04 8.24 0.00
CA ALA A 83 -0.82 8.99 0.18
C ALA A 83 0.02 8.35 1.29
N THR A 84 1.31 8.16 1.03
CA THR A 84 2.31 7.68 2.00
C THR A 84 3.14 8.82 2.59
N LYS A 85 3.05 10.02 2.01
CA LYS A 85 3.77 11.23 2.42
C LYS A 85 2.82 12.43 2.37
N CYS A 86 2.58 13.04 3.53
CA CYS A 86 1.77 14.26 3.67
C CYS A 86 2.43 15.20 4.69
N VAL A 87 2.06 16.48 4.65
CA VAL A 87 2.57 17.50 5.59
C VAL A 87 2.02 17.25 7.00
N ASN A 88 0.74 16.94 7.11
CA ASN A 88 0.05 16.77 8.39
C ASN A 88 -0.94 15.61 8.37
N PHE A 89 -1.59 15.35 9.52
CA PHE A 89 -2.56 14.26 9.65
C PHE A 89 -3.84 14.52 8.84
N ASN A 90 -4.28 15.76 8.74
CA ASN A 90 -5.52 16.09 8.01
C ASN A 90 -5.39 15.76 6.53
N ASP A 91 -4.23 15.99 5.93
CA ASP A 91 -3.95 15.61 4.54
C ASP A 91 -3.96 14.08 4.37
N PHE A 92 -3.34 13.32 5.28
CA PHE A 92 -3.44 11.86 5.28
C PHE A 92 -4.90 11.41 5.40
N ASN A 93 -5.64 11.99 6.35
CA ASN A 93 -7.04 11.64 6.61
C ASN A 93 -7.92 11.95 5.39
N ARG A 94 -7.73 13.12 4.76
CA ARG A 94 -8.47 13.51 3.56
C ARG A 94 -8.24 12.52 2.41
N VAL A 95 -6.98 12.14 2.15
CA VAL A 95 -6.66 11.27 1.01
C VAL A 95 -6.97 9.80 1.32
N ASN A 96 -6.50 9.25 2.45
CA ASN A 96 -6.57 7.81 2.72
C ASN A 96 -7.95 7.37 3.24
N TYR A 97 -8.68 8.26 3.92
CA TYR A 97 -10.02 7.97 4.42
C TYR A 97 -11.11 8.73 3.65
N GLY A 98 -10.94 10.04 3.45
CA GLY A 98 -11.96 10.88 2.83
C GLY A 98 -12.31 10.47 1.40
N CYS A 99 -11.29 10.17 0.58
CA CYS A 99 -11.51 9.69 -0.80
C CYS A 99 -12.17 8.33 -0.83
N LEU A 100 -11.77 7.40 0.05
CA LEU A 100 -12.42 6.09 0.16
C LEU A 100 -13.89 6.24 0.55
N ARG A 101 -14.16 7.04 1.59
CA ARG A 101 -15.51 7.30 2.07
C ARG A 101 -16.39 7.89 0.97
N LEU A 102 -15.90 8.93 0.28
CA LEU A 102 -16.63 9.56 -0.82
C LEU A 102 -17.00 8.54 -1.91
N LEU A 103 -16.06 7.68 -2.32
CA LEU A 103 -16.31 6.64 -3.32
C LEU A 103 -17.38 5.65 -2.84
N VAL A 104 -17.23 5.12 -1.63
CA VAL A 104 -18.15 4.12 -1.08
C VAL A 104 -19.55 4.71 -0.86
N ASP A 105 -19.64 5.91 -0.25
CA ASP A 105 -20.92 6.58 -0.01
C ASP A 105 -21.63 6.89 -1.35
N THR A 106 -20.87 7.29 -2.38
CA THR A 106 -21.42 7.55 -3.72
C THR A 106 -21.97 6.29 -4.37
N LEU A 107 -21.18 5.20 -4.41
CA LEU A 107 -21.63 3.93 -5.00
C LEU A 107 -22.89 3.41 -4.30
N ARG A 108 -22.94 3.50 -2.97
CA ARG A 108 -24.10 3.09 -2.18
C ARG A 108 -25.33 3.96 -2.46
N SER A 109 -25.13 5.28 -2.55
CA SER A 109 -26.25 6.21 -2.83
C SER A 109 -26.84 6.05 -4.23
N LEU A 110 -26.15 5.34 -5.12
CA LEU A 110 -26.56 5.06 -6.51
C LEU A 110 -26.93 3.57 -6.72
N ASP A 111 -27.09 2.79 -5.64
CA ASP A 111 -27.36 1.34 -5.68
C ASP A 111 -26.39 0.58 -6.61
N ALA A 112 -25.12 0.99 -6.63
CA ALA A 112 -24.07 0.48 -7.48
C ALA A 112 -22.90 -0.14 -6.68
N GLU A 113 -23.20 -0.78 -5.55
CA GLU A 113 -22.21 -1.52 -4.77
C GLU A 113 -21.62 -2.66 -5.61
N PRO A 114 -20.27 -2.84 -5.64
CA PRO A 114 -19.64 -3.92 -6.39
C PRO A 114 -19.81 -5.27 -5.69
N ASP A 115 -19.65 -6.38 -6.42
CA ASP A 115 -19.58 -7.73 -5.84
C ASP A 115 -18.38 -7.91 -4.88
N GLY A 116 -17.33 -7.12 -5.08
CA GLY A 116 -16.14 -7.12 -4.24
C GLY A 116 -15.40 -5.78 -4.29
N PHE A 117 -15.01 -5.31 -3.10
CA PHE A 117 -14.29 -4.05 -2.91
C PHE A 117 -12.96 -4.30 -2.20
N VAL A 118 -11.83 -4.14 -2.89
CA VAL A 118 -10.51 -4.22 -2.26
C VAL A 118 -10.04 -2.83 -1.85
N MET A 119 -9.68 -2.68 -0.58
CA MET A 119 -8.94 -1.54 -0.07
C MET A 119 -7.46 -1.90 0.07
N MET A 120 -6.57 -1.15 -0.58
CA MET A 120 -5.14 -1.24 -0.30
C MET A 120 -4.84 -0.53 1.02
N SER A 121 -4.74 -1.32 2.09
CA SER A 121 -4.36 -0.88 3.42
C SER A 121 -2.84 -0.99 3.63
N SER A 122 -2.38 -1.31 4.81
CA SER A 122 -0.97 -1.49 5.15
C SER A 122 -0.83 -2.25 6.46
N MET A 123 0.21 -3.04 6.63
CA MET A 123 0.61 -3.60 7.93
C MET A 123 0.84 -2.50 8.99
N GLY A 124 1.12 -1.25 8.57
CA GLY A 124 1.27 -0.10 9.47
C GLY A 124 0.04 0.23 10.33
N VAL A 125 -1.15 -0.34 10.06
CA VAL A 125 -2.34 -0.23 10.92
C VAL A 125 -2.18 -0.99 12.24
N LEU A 126 -1.28 -1.97 12.31
CA LEU A 126 -1.04 -2.79 13.50
C LEU A 126 -0.09 -2.12 14.51
N GLY A 127 0.66 -1.10 14.07
CA GLY A 127 1.59 -0.37 14.94
C GLY A 127 2.83 -1.18 15.31
N VAL A 128 3.28 -1.08 16.57
CA VAL A 128 4.48 -1.76 17.06
C VAL A 128 4.12 -3.15 17.54
N GLY A 129 4.80 -4.16 16.98
CA GLY A 129 4.68 -5.55 17.41
C GLY A 129 5.55 -5.91 18.61
N ASP A 130 5.63 -7.20 18.91
CA ASP A 130 6.53 -7.74 19.93
C ASP A 130 7.99 -7.56 19.53
N GLU A 131 8.65 -6.55 20.08
CA GLU A 131 10.05 -6.22 19.80
C GLU A 131 11.07 -7.01 20.66
N LYS A 132 10.60 -7.89 21.54
CA LYS A 132 11.47 -8.73 22.39
C LYS A 132 11.47 -10.18 21.91
N GLY A 133 10.30 -10.81 21.83
CA GLY A 133 10.14 -12.20 21.37
C GLY A 133 10.04 -12.32 19.86
N TYR A 134 9.76 -11.22 19.14
CA TYR A 134 9.55 -11.20 17.70
C TYR A 134 8.37 -12.08 17.25
N THR A 135 7.34 -12.20 18.10
CA THR A 135 6.10 -12.89 17.74
C THR A 135 5.49 -12.23 16.49
N PRO A 136 5.17 -12.99 15.44
CA PRO A 136 4.56 -12.44 14.24
C PRO A 136 3.18 -11.83 14.50
N PHE A 137 2.82 -10.79 13.76
CA PHE A 137 1.44 -10.34 13.67
C PHE A 137 0.57 -11.42 13.02
N THR A 138 -0.63 -11.60 13.52
CA THR A 138 -1.63 -12.55 13.01
C THR A 138 -2.90 -11.84 12.56
N ALA A 139 -3.85 -12.57 12.00
CA ALA A 139 -5.18 -12.03 11.66
C ALA A 139 -5.91 -11.43 12.88
N ASP A 140 -5.67 -11.99 14.07
CA ASP A 140 -6.30 -11.58 15.35
C ASP A 140 -5.57 -10.43 16.04
N SER A 141 -4.45 -9.97 15.48
CA SER A 141 -3.69 -8.85 16.05
C SER A 141 -4.53 -7.58 16.06
N ILE A 142 -4.68 -6.98 17.23
CA ILE A 142 -5.47 -5.76 17.43
C ILE A 142 -4.76 -4.58 16.73
N PRO A 143 -5.42 -3.84 15.84
CA PRO A 143 -4.84 -2.67 15.20
C PRO A 143 -4.53 -1.56 16.20
N MET A 144 -3.26 -1.15 16.26
CA MET A 144 -2.74 -0.10 17.18
C MET A 144 -1.80 0.86 16.44
N ALA A 145 -2.27 1.42 15.34
CA ALA A 145 -1.48 2.31 14.50
C ALA A 145 -0.83 3.45 15.33
N ASN A 146 0.46 3.68 15.11
CA ASN A 146 1.24 4.69 15.84
C ASN A 146 1.80 5.80 14.93
N THR A 147 1.55 5.74 13.63
CA THR A 147 1.92 6.76 12.65
C THR A 147 0.68 7.45 12.09
N LYS A 148 0.82 8.69 11.61
CA LYS A 148 -0.28 9.44 10.96
C LYS A 148 -0.84 8.67 9.75
N TYR A 149 0.06 8.07 8.97
CA TYR A 149 -0.31 7.20 7.84
C TYR A 149 -1.11 5.98 8.31
N GLY A 150 -0.58 5.21 9.26
CA GLY A 150 -1.25 4.02 9.79
C GLY A 150 -2.63 4.34 10.39
N LEU A 151 -2.74 5.44 11.17
CA LEU A 151 -4.00 5.92 11.74
C LEU A 151 -5.02 6.27 10.65
N SER A 152 -4.60 6.90 9.54
CA SER A 152 -5.51 7.23 8.44
C SER A 152 -6.01 5.99 7.69
N LYS A 153 -5.15 4.97 7.51
CA LYS A 153 -5.54 3.68 6.92
C LYS A 153 -6.45 2.88 7.86
N LEU A 154 -6.14 2.86 9.16
CA LEU A 154 -6.99 2.21 10.16
C LEU A 154 -8.39 2.82 10.20
N LYS A 155 -8.49 4.16 10.16
CA LYS A 155 -9.78 4.85 10.10
C LYS A 155 -10.60 4.43 8.87
N ALA A 156 -9.96 4.25 7.73
CA ALA A 156 -10.61 3.79 6.50
C ALA A 156 -11.09 2.33 6.63
N GLU A 157 -10.29 1.44 7.21
CA GLU A 157 -10.73 0.06 7.50
C GLU A 157 -11.92 0.02 8.46
N THR A 158 -11.85 0.78 9.57
CA THR A 158 -12.93 0.85 10.56
C THR A 158 -14.24 1.35 9.93
N TYR A 159 -14.16 2.31 9.01
CA TYR A 159 -15.32 2.79 8.27
C TYR A 159 -15.94 1.66 7.42
N LEU A 160 -15.13 0.92 6.64
CA LEU A 160 -15.64 -0.20 5.85
C LEU A 160 -16.27 -1.30 6.73
N GLN A 161 -15.65 -1.59 7.87
CA GLN A 161 -16.16 -2.55 8.85
C GLN A 161 -17.51 -2.15 9.43
N SER A 162 -17.76 -0.84 9.60
CA SER A 162 -19.00 -0.31 10.15
C SER A 162 -20.20 -0.41 9.20
N ILE A 163 -19.96 -0.61 7.90
CA ILE A 163 -21.03 -0.74 6.91
C ILE A 163 -21.51 -2.20 6.87
N ALA A 164 -22.74 -2.43 7.30
CA ALA A 164 -23.34 -3.77 7.27
C ALA A 164 -23.44 -4.28 5.81
N GLY A 165 -23.02 -5.54 5.59
CA GLY A 165 -23.12 -6.19 4.28
C GLY A 165 -22.10 -5.74 3.22
N PHE A 166 -21.40 -4.62 3.39
CA PHE A 166 -20.47 -4.12 2.37
C PHE A 166 -19.32 -5.11 2.09
N PRO A 167 -19.07 -5.50 0.82
CA PRO A 167 -18.20 -6.63 0.46
C PRO A 167 -16.71 -6.25 0.40
N TYR A 168 -16.18 -5.65 1.46
CA TYR A 168 -14.78 -5.20 1.49
C TYR A 168 -13.77 -6.34 1.73
N ILE A 169 -12.57 -6.14 1.22
CA ILE A 169 -11.35 -6.89 1.55
C ILE A 169 -10.24 -5.86 1.81
N ALA A 170 -9.61 -5.90 2.98
CA ALA A 170 -8.49 -5.01 3.30
C ALA A 170 -7.16 -5.76 3.12
N MET A 171 -6.36 -5.35 2.13
CA MET A 171 -5.02 -5.87 1.93
C MET A 171 -4.02 -5.07 2.76
N ARG A 172 -3.30 -5.74 3.66
CA ARG A 172 -2.28 -5.15 4.56
C ARG A 172 -0.88 -5.62 4.17
N PRO A 173 -0.35 -5.16 3.01
CA PRO A 173 1.00 -5.51 2.62
C PRO A 173 2.03 -4.93 3.58
N THR A 174 3.19 -5.59 3.65
CA THR A 174 4.40 -5.10 4.28
C THR A 174 5.16 -4.17 3.34
N GLY A 175 6.49 -4.20 3.33
CA GLY A 175 7.29 -3.44 2.39
C GLY A 175 7.11 -3.91 0.95
N VAL A 176 6.36 -3.17 0.15
CA VAL A 176 6.17 -3.50 -1.28
C VAL A 176 7.36 -3.04 -2.09
N TYR A 177 8.01 -3.95 -2.81
CA TYR A 177 9.14 -3.64 -3.68
C TYR A 177 8.88 -4.07 -5.13
N GLY A 178 9.67 -3.54 -6.05
CA GLY A 178 9.60 -3.87 -7.47
C GLY A 178 9.95 -2.68 -8.38
N PRO A 179 9.81 -2.82 -9.71
CA PRO A 179 10.06 -1.73 -10.65
C PRO A 179 9.21 -0.49 -10.32
N HIS A 180 9.79 0.70 -10.44
CA HIS A 180 9.18 2.01 -10.14
C HIS A 180 9.04 2.36 -8.64
N GLU A 181 9.42 1.47 -7.73
CA GLU A 181 9.49 1.77 -6.31
C GLU A 181 10.72 2.66 -6.01
N ARG A 182 10.56 3.64 -5.11
CA ARG A 182 11.59 4.68 -4.90
C ARG A 182 12.33 4.56 -3.56
N ASP A 183 11.68 4.11 -2.50
CA ASP A 183 12.26 4.11 -1.16
C ASP A 183 13.30 2.97 -1.02
N TYR A 184 12.96 1.75 -1.45
CA TYR A 184 13.90 0.61 -1.47
C TYR A 184 14.96 0.77 -2.56
N TYR A 185 14.61 1.39 -3.70
CA TYR A 185 15.60 1.75 -4.72
C TYR A 185 16.74 2.61 -4.14
N LEU A 186 16.45 3.55 -3.23
CA LEU A 186 17.48 4.35 -2.57
C LEU A 186 18.40 3.51 -1.68
N MET A 187 17.87 2.47 -1.00
CA MET A 187 18.68 1.53 -0.23
C MET A 187 19.60 0.70 -1.15
N VAL A 188 19.05 0.15 -2.24
CA VAL A 188 19.82 -0.60 -3.25
C VAL A 188 20.90 0.30 -3.88
N LYS A 189 20.56 1.53 -4.24
CA LYS A 189 21.51 2.52 -4.79
C LYS A 189 22.65 2.81 -3.81
N SER A 190 22.36 2.95 -2.52
CA SER A 190 23.39 3.15 -1.49
C SER A 190 24.35 1.95 -1.43
N ILE A 191 23.82 0.73 -1.46
CA ILE A 191 24.64 -0.50 -1.48
C ILE A 191 25.48 -0.55 -2.78
N ALA A 192 24.91 -0.17 -3.91
CA ALA A 192 25.65 -0.04 -5.18
C ALA A 192 26.80 0.97 -5.10
N GLN A 193 26.67 2.02 -4.28
CA GLN A 193 27.71 3.00 -4.00
C GLN A 193 28.72 2.53 -2.93
N GLY A 194 28.53 1.35 -2.36
CA GLY A 194 29.42 0.75 -1.38
C GLY A 194 29.05 0.98 0.09
N PHE A 195 27.86 1.52 0.38
CA PHE A 195 27.41 1.80 1.75
C PHE A 195 26.07 1.17 2.04
N ASP A 196 25.95 0.48 3.20
CA ASP A 196 24.67 0.00 3.74
C ASP A 196 24.30 0.81 4.98
N PHE A 197 23.34 1.71 4.83
CA PHE A 197 22.85 2.52 5.94
C PHE A 197 21.72 1.79 6.69
N SER A 198 21.94 1.55 7.98
CA SER A 198 20.96 0.93 8.88
C SER A 198 20.76 1.77 10.14
N VAL A 199 19.63 1.58 10.81
CA VAL A 199 19.24 2.38 11.98
C VAL A 199 19.20 1.50 13.23
N GLY A 200 19.92 1.95 14.28
CA GLY A 200 20.02 1.24 15.55
C GLY A 200 20.96 0.04 15.49
N TYR A 201 21.17 -0.58 16.67
CA TYR A 201 22.12 -1.66 16.86
C TYR A 201 21.45 -3.00 17.21
N ARG A 202 20.15 -2.97 17.49
CA ARG A 202 19.39 -4.18 17.82
C ARG A 202 18.90 -4.87 16.56
N ARG A 203 18.70 -6.18 16.65
CA ARG A 203 18.16 -6.99 15.55
C ARG A 203 16.81 -6.41 15.08
N GLN A 204 16.64 -6.28 13.77
CA GLN A 204 15.42 -5.91 13.11
C GLN A 204 15.05 -7.03 12.15
N LEU A 205 13.79 -7.45 12.19
CA LEU A 205 13.21 -8.42 11.27
C LEU A 205 12.29 -7.68 10.30
N LEU A 206 12.59 -7.84 9.03
CA LEU A 206 11.91 -7.19 7.91
C LEU A 206 11.18 -8.24 7.09
N THR A 207 10.08 -7.84 6.49
CA THR A 207 9.32 -8.65 5.53
C THR A 207 9.01 -7.79 4.31
N PHE A 208 8.89 -8.45 3.16
CA PHE A 208 8.66 -7.77 1.89
C PHE A 208 7.58 -8.49 1.08
N VAL A 209 7.04 -7.83 0.09
CA VAL A 209 6.18 -8.43 -0.92
C VAL A 209 6.50 -7.84 -2.28
N TYR A 210 6.69 -8.68 -3.28
CA TYR A 210 6.89 -8.21 -4.65
C TYR A 210 5.57 -7.67 -5.22
N VAL A 211 5.64 -6.55 -5.92
CA VAL A 211 4.45 -5.83 -6.38
C VAL A 211 3.55 -6.66 -7.30
N LYS A 212 4.10 -7.57 -8.11
CA LYS A 212 3.30 -8.47 -8.97
C LYS A 212 2.57 -9.54 -8.16
N ASP A 213 3.16 -10.05 -7.08
CA ASP A 213 2.48 -10.99 -6.18
C ASP A 213 1.36 -10.29 -5.42
N LEU A 214 1.58 -9.04 -4.98
CA LEU A 214 0.53 -8.23 -4.38
C LEU A 214 -0.62 -7.97 -5.37
N ALA A 215 -0.32 -7.62 -6.63
CA ALA A 215 -1.33 -7.41 -7.66
C ALA A 215 -2.12 -8.69 -7.97
N SER A 216 -1.44 -9.85 -8.04
CA SER A 216 -2.11 -11.15 -8.18
C SER A 216 -3.04 -11.43 -7.00
N ALA A 217 -2.56 -11.26 -5.76
CA ALA A 217 -3.33 -11.50 -4.53
C ALA A 217 -4.64 -10.70 -4.48
N VAL A 218 -4.67 -9.48 -5.03
CA VAL A 218 -5.88 -8.65 -5.12
C VAL A 218 -6.98 -9.39 -5.88
N PHE A 219 -6.66 -9.95 -7.04
CA PHE A 219 -7.65 -10.65 -7.86
C PHE A 219 -7.94 -12.06 -7.34
N ASP A 220 -6.93 -12.77 -6.83
CA ASP A 220 -7.14 -14.08 -6.19
C ASP A 220 -8.19 -13.97 -5.07
N ALA A 221 -8.10 -12.93 -4.24
CA ALA A 221 -9.07 -12.68 -3.18
C ALA A 221 -10.45 -12.22 -3.70
N LEU A 222 -10.51 -11.42 -4.77
CA LEU A 222 -11.79 -11.04 -5.39
C LEU A 222 -12.51 -12.24 -5.98
N GLU A 223 -11.78 -13.11 -6.68
CA GLU A 223 -12.29 -14.29 -7.39
C GLU A 223 -12.67 -15.43 -6.44
N SER A 224 -12.00 -15.57 -5.28
CA SER A 224 -12.31 -16.59 -4.27
C SER A 224 -13.67 -16.37 -3.58
N GLY A 225 -14.23 -15.18 -3.67
CA GLY A 225 -15.49 -14.84 -3.00
C GLY A 225 -15.34 -14.46 -1.52
N VAL A 226 -14.12 -14.39 -0.96
CA VAL A 226 -13.91 -13.88 0.40
C VAL A 226 -14.37 -12.44 0.53
N ARG A 227 -15.01 -12.11 1.66
CA ARG A 227 -15.51 -10.75 1.93
C ARG A 227 -15.38 -10.45 3.43
N ARG A 228 -15.32 -9.16 3.76
CA ARG A 228 -15.29 -8.60 5.12
C ARG A 228 -14.13 -9.12 5.96
N LYS A 229 -12.96 -9.30 5.33
CA LYS A 229 -11.73 -9.77 5.97
C LYS A 229 -10.55 -8.85 5.66
N SER A 230 -9.52 -8.94 6.51
CA SER A 230 -8.24 -8.25 6.33
C SER A 230 -7.11 -9.27 6.24
N TYR A 231 -6.17 -9.08 5.32
CA TYR A 231 -5.09 -10.03 5.07
C TYR A 231 -3.72 -9.36 5.13
N LEU A 232 -2.80 -9.96 5.88
CA LEU A 232 -1.38 -9.63 5.86
C LEU A 232 -0.73 -10.31 4.66
N LEU A 233 0.12 -9.58 3.93
CA LEU A 233 0.75 -10.07 2.71
C LEU A 233 2.26 -9.80 2.72
N THR A 234 3.03 -10.87 2.59
CA THR A 234 4.49 -10.87 2.43
C THR A 234 4.88 -11.96 1.43
N ASP A 235 6.18 -12.09 1.15
CA ASP A 235 6.77 -13.22 0.42
C ASP A 235 6.88 -14.52 1.26
N GLY A 236 6.35 -14.51 2.48
CA GLY A 236 6.42 -15.64 3.42
C GLY A 236 7.76 -15.78 4.13
N LYS A 237 8.75 -14.92 3.85
CA LYS A 237 10.08 -14.95 4.46
C LYS A 237 10.31 -13.75 5.39
N THR A 238 11.29 -13.92 6.25
CA THR A 238 11.73 -12.86 7.18
C THR A 238 13.22 -12.63 6.97
N TYR A 239 13.60 -11.36 6.90
CA TYR A 239 14.97 -10.94 6.62
C TYR A 239 15.50 -10.04 7.73
N THR A 240 16.77 -10.25 8.08
CA THR A 240 17.53 -9.25 8.84
C THR A 240 18.11 -8.19 7.89
N GLN A 241 18.52 -7.05 8.45
CA GLN A 241 19.22 -6.03 7.66
C GLN A 241 20.50 -6.57 6.99
N SER A 242 21.20 -7.50 7.64
CA SER A 242 22.42 -8.11 7.08
C SER A 242 22.12 -9.07 5.93
N GLU A 243 21.02 -9.83 6.00
CA GLU A 243 20.58 -10.70 4.91
C GLU A 243 20.14 -9.87 3.71
N PHE A 244 19.31 -8.84 3.92
CA PHE A 244 18.95 -7.89 2.86
C PHE A 244 20.20 -7.33 2.15
N ARG A 245 21.17 -6.81 2.92
CA ARG A 245 22.43 -6.32 2.37
C ARG A 245 23.16 -7.42 1.60
N GLY A 246 23.24 -8.63 2.15
CA GLY A 246 23.91 -9.79 1.53
C GLY A 246 23.33 -10.13 0.16
N ILE A 247 22.01 -10.20 0.06
CA ILE A 247 21.27 -10.45 -1.17
C ILE A 247 21.56 -9.36 -2.21
N VAL A 248 21.36 -8.09 -1.84
CA VAL A 248 21.58 -6.96 -2.76
C VAL A 248 23.05 -6.87 -3.19
N LYS A 249 23.99 -7.10 -2.26
CA LYS A 249 25.44 -7.13 -2.55
C LYS A 249 25.76 -8.22 -3.57
N HIS A 250 25.19 -9.41 -3.41
CA HIS A 250 25.39 -10.54 -4.32
C HIS A 250 24.85 -10.24 -5.72
N LEU A 251 23.60 -9.77 -5.81
CA LEU A 251 22.95 -9.42 -7.07
C LEU A 251 23.68 -8.31 -7.83
N LEU A 252 24.31 -7.36 -7.11
CA LEU A 252 25.10 -6.29 -7.71
C LEU A 252 26.57 -6.68 -8.01
N GLY A 253 26.97 -7.91 -7.73
CA GLY A 253 28.36 -8.37 -7.92
C GLY A 253 29.39 -7.62 -7.06
N LYS A 254 28.97 -7.01 -5.93
CA LYS A 254 29.87 -6.20 -5.09
C LYS A 254 30.68 -7.10 -4.16
N ARG A 255 32.01 -6.93 -4.15
CA ARG A 255 32.91 -7.66 -3.22
C ARG A 255 32.85 -7.10 -1.80
N PHE A 256 32.67 -5.79 -1.68
CA PHE A 256 32.70 -5.10 -0.38
C PHE A 256 31.62 -4.02 -0.28
N VAL A 257 30.98 -3.92 0.90
CA VAL A 257 30.00 -2.88 1.24
C VAL A 257 30.19 -2.54 2.71
N VAL A 258 30.35 -1.26 3.03
CA VAL A 258 30.57 -0.76 4.40
C VAL A 258 29.23 -0.63 5.11
N PRO A 259 28.99 -1.37 6.20
CA PRO A 259 27.78 -1.16 7.03
C PRO A 259 27.93 0.10 7.86
N VAL A 260 27.04 1.07 7.67
CA VAL A 260 26.98 2.32 8.44
C VAL A 260 25.74 2.28 9.33
N LYS A 261 25.95 2.18 10.64
CA LYS A 261 24.85 2.14 11.62
C LYS A 261 24.65 3.49 12.29
N ALA A 262 23.48 4.08 12.10
CA ALA A 262 23.12 5.33 12.75
C ALA A 262 22.45 5.08 14.11
N PRO A 263 22.93 5.67 15.21
CA PRO A 263 22.24 5.61 16.50
C PRO A 263 20.82 6.17 16.41
N LEU A 264 19.85 5.51 17.04
CA LEU A 264 18.43 5.91 17.00
C LEU A 264 18.20 7.37 17.42
N TRP A 265 18.93 7.86 18.43
CA TRP A 265 18.78 9.23 18.90
C TRP A 265 19.20 10.27 17.86
N ILE A 266 20.27 10.01 17.10
CA ILE A 266 20.70 10.89 15.99
C ILE A 266 19.63 10.92 14.91
N VAL A 267 19.12 9.75 14.50
CA VAL A 267 18.06 9.65 13.48
C VAL A 267 16.81 10.40 13.94
N GLY A 268 16.45 10.31 15.21
CA GLY A 268 15.33 11.05 15.80
C GLY A 268 15.49 12.57 15.67
N ILE A 269 16.68 13.09 15.98
CA ILE A 269 17.00 14.53 15.87
C ILE A 269 16.93 14.96 14.40
N VAL A 270 17.57 14.20 13.49
CA VAL A 270 17.57 14.50 12.05
C VAL A 270 16.15 14.52 11.49
N CYS A 271 15.34 13.54 11.83
CA CYS A 271 13.93 13.50 11.41
C CYS A 271 13.12 14.70 11.94
N ALA A 272 13.32 15.09 13.20
CA ALA A 272 12.62 16.23 13.79
C ALA A 272 13.02 17.58 13.13
N ILE A 273 14.31 17.76 12.83
CA ILE A 273 14.81 18.97 12.16
C ILE A 273 14.30 19.01 10.71
N ALA A 274 14.42 17.89 9.97
CA ALA A 274 13.98 17.80 8.58
C ALA A 274 12.46 18.07 8.45
N GLU A 275 11.66 17.55 9.38
CA GLU A 275 10.20 17.79 9.43
C GLU A 275 9.90 19.30 9.65
N ARG A 276 10.61 19.96 10.59
CA ARG A 276 10.43 21.39 10.85
C ARG A 276 10.80 22.26 9.64
N ILE A 277 11.94 21.98 9.01
CA ILE A 277 12.39 22.73 7.83
C ILE A 277 11.41 22.55 6.66
N ALA A 278 10.93 21.34 6.42
CA ALA A 278 9.97 21.07 5.37
C ALA A 278 8.62 21.73 5.66
N ALA A 279 8.13 21.67 6.91
CA ALA A 279 6.89 22.33 7.33
C ALA A 279 6.94 23.85 7.14
N ALA A 280 8.08 24.49 7.47
CA ALA A 280 8.28 25.92 7.21
C ALA A 280 8.23 26.28 5.71
N LYS A 281 8.51 25.31 4.82
CA LYS A 281 8.42 25.47 3.36
C LYS A 281 7.08 24.97 2.77
N GLY A 282 6.11 24.59 3.61
CA GLY A 282 4.83 24.01 3.17
C GLY A 282 4.97 22.66 2.43
N LYS A 283 6.07 21.92 2.63
CA LYS A 283 6.37 20.67 1.92
C LYS A 283 6.37 19.47 2.89
N ALA A 284 6.00 18.30 2.37
CA ALA A 284 6.16 17.05 3.11
C ALA A 284 7.64 16.64 3.16
N SER A 285 8.13 16.25 4.34
CA SER A 285 9.46 15.69 4.52
C SER A 285 9.46 14.18 4.33
N THR A 286 10.44 13.65 3.63
CA THR A 286 10.70 12.20 3.57
C THR A 286 11.23 11.67 4.90
N LEU A 287 12.07 12.47 5.58
CA LEU A 287 12.52 12.21 6.94
C LEU A 287 11.67 13.03 7.90
N ASN A 288 10.80 12.36 8.64
CA ASN A 288 9.89 12.96 9.63
C ASN A 288 9.74 12.03 10.84
N ARG A 289 9.00 12.46 11.86
CA ARG A 289 8.78 11.65 13.07
C ARG A 289 8.07 10.33 12.80
N ASP A 290 7.17 10.26 11.82
CA ASP A 290 6.52 9.01 11.45
C ASP A 290 7.50 8.04 10.80
N LYS A 291 8.38 8.53 9.90
CA LYS A 291 9.48 7.71 9.34
C LYS A 291 10.43 7.21 10.42
N TYR A 292 10.73 8.04 11.42
CA TYR A 292 11.52 7.62 12.59
C TYR A 292 10.85 6.46 13.34
N LYS A 293 9.53 6.51 13.59
CA LYS A 293 8.79 5.41 14.24
C LYS A 293 8.88 4.11 13.43
N ILE A 294 8.76 4.18 12.11
CA ILE A 294 8.91 3.04 11.20
C ILE A 294 10.34 2.48 11.26
N LEU A 295 11.35 3.35 11.14
CA LEU A 295 12.75 2.93 11.13
C LEU A 295 13.23 2.31 12.45
N ARG A 296 12.68 2.75 13.59
CA ARG A 296 13.03 2.18 14.91
C ARG A 296 12.33 0.87 15.22
N GLN A 297 11.20 0.56 14.55
CA GLN A 297 10.44 -0.66 14.78
C GLN A 297 11.27 -1.88 14.37
N ARG A 298 11.34 -2.89 15.24
CA ARG A 298 12.24 -4.04 15.07
C ARG A 298 11.54 -5.28 14.56
N ASN A 299 10.24 -5.41 14.77
CA ASN A 299 9.48 -6.56 14.34
C ASN A 299 8.46 -6.18 13.26
N TRP A 300 8.66 -6.69 12.04
CA TRP A 300 7.76 -6.58 10.91
C TRP A 300 7.32 -7.95 10.40
N THR A 301 7.43 -8.99 11.24
CA THR A 301 7.02 -10.34 10.87
C THR A 301 5.50 -10.50 10.96
N CYS A 302 4.92 -11.27 10.04
CA CYS A 302 3.50 -11.56 10.07
C CYS A 302 3.19 -12.93 9.47
N ASP A 303 2.04 -13.47 9.89
CA ASP A 303 1.48 -14.73 9.41
C ASP A 303 0.60 -14.47 8.19
N ILE A 304 0.90 -15.14 7.07
CA ILE A 304 0.13 -15.09 5.82
C ILE A 304 -0.80 -16.29 5.65
N THR A 305 -0.83 -17.23 6.60
CA THR A 305 -1.64 -18.46 6.53
C THR A 305 -3.10 -18.20 6.20
N PRO A 306 -3.77 -17.17 6.75
CA PRO A 306 -5.16 -16.86 6.34
C PRO A 306 -5.30 -16.53 4.85
N ALA A 307 -4.34 -15.83 4.25
CA ALA A 307 -4.36 -15.52 2.82
C ALA A 307 -4.14 -16.78 1.96
N VAL A 308 -3.23 -17.68 2.42
CA VAL A 308 -2.99 -18.98 1.77
C VAL A 308 -4.25 -19.84 1.80
N ASN A 309 -4.90 -19.95 2.94
CA ASN A 309 -6.07 -20.81 3.13
C ASN A 309 -7.34 -20.30 2.43
N ASP A 310 -7.60 -18.99 2.50
CA ASP A 310 -8.86 -18.40 2.05
C ASP A 310 -8.90 -18.17 0.52
N PHE A 311 -7.76 -17.85 -0.11
CA PHE A 311 -7.74 -17.58 -1.56
C PHE A 311 -6.47 -18.09 -2.28
N GLY A 312 -5.73 -19.02 -1.67
CA GLY A 312 -4.60 -19.68 -2.32
C GLY A 312 -3.40 -18.77 -2.57
N TYR A 313 -3.14 -17.79 -1.69
CA TYR A 313 -2.01 -16.89 -1.86
C TYR A 313 -0.68 -17.62 -1.85
N HIS A 314 0.03 -17.60 -2.97
CA HIS A 314 1.37 -18.15 -3.12
C HIS A 314 2.31 -17.13 -3.74
N PRO A 315 3.13 -16.43 -2.94
CA PRO A 315 4.12 -15.50 -3.46
C PRO A 315 5.15 -16.25 -4.32
N ARG A 316 5.42 -15.75 -5.52
CA ARG A 316 6.32 -16.36 -6.50
C ARG A 316 7.72 -15.77 -6.48
N TYR A 317 7.85 -14.60 -5.86
CA TYR A 317 9.08 -13.84 -5.81
C TYR A 317 9.47 -13.56 -4.36
N ASP A 318 10.73 -13.74 -4.06
CA ASP A 318 11.39 -13.32 -2.82
C ASP A 318 12.48 -12.28 -3.11
N LEU A 319 13.12 -11.75 -2.08
CA LEU A 319 14.21 -10.78 -2.23
C LEU A 319 15.44 -11.38 -2.90
#